data_3f1b2454fb6512ee109f79c7f14220c5
#
_entry.id   3f1b2454fb6512ee109f79c7f14220c5
#
_cell.length_a   1.000
_cell.length_b   1.000
_cell.length_c   1.000
_cell.angle_alpha   90.00
_cell.angle_beta   90.00
_cell.angle_gamma   90.00
#
_symmetry.space_group_name_H-M   'P 1'
#
loop_
_entity.id
_entity.type
_entity.pdbx_description
1 polymer ?
#
loop_
_entity_poly.entity_id
_entity_poly.type
_entity_poly.pdbx_seq_one_letter_code
_entity_poly.pdbx_strand_id
1 'polypeptide(L)'
;MEKLKIVIILLGLIWFSGCGYIKQTNIESKDIAFSEEETKSIQSDYENYIGTWSEEGKSHESIIYEGGTEFSVEITSDNELNGYLYSQQEISGRFAEIDIICRIEDGECYYPFSDDGWGNSGILYIQFETNVIKISVQDFVMGESNTSGFGIDRTYILSKEEANQNSTEYDGEQKEQLLQ
;
A
#
# COMPACT_ATOMS: atom_id res chain seq x y z
N MET A 1 14.79 -50.52 18.73
CA MET A 1 14.10 -50.32 20.00
C MET A 1 14.89 -49.32 20.81
N GLU A 2 14.57 -48.05 20.74
CA GLU A 2 15.13 -47.02 21.59
C GLU A 2 14.04 -46.12 22.15
N LYS A 3 14.19 -45.85 23.43
CA LYS A 3 13.17 -45.46 24.39
C LYS A 3 12.80 -43.99 24.27
N LEU A 4 11.52 -43.76 24.11
CA LEU A 4 10.82 -42.48 24.26
C LEU A 4 11.04 -41.91 25.67
N LYS A 5 11.75 -40.79 25.82
CA LYS A 5 11.84 -40.04 27.08
C LYS A 5 10.78 -38.94 27.10
N ILE A 6 9.74 -39.16 27.88
CA ILE A 6 8.72 -38.19 28.23
C ILE A 6 9.29 -37.29 29.33
N VAL A 7 9.46 -36.00 29.06
CA VAL A 7 9.77 -34.99 30.07
C VAL A 7 8.48 -34.27 30.44
N ILE A 8 7.99 -34.58 31.64
CA ILE A 8 6.86 -33.91 32.28
C ILE A 8 7.40 -32.66 32.98
N ILE A 9 7.04 -31.48 32.50
CA ILE A 9 7.31 -30.20 33.18
C ILE A 9 6.10 -29.87 34.06
N LEU A 10 6.30 -29.94 35.39
CA LEU A 10 5.34 -29.55 36.42
C LEU A 10 5.13 -28.03 36.41
N LEU A 11 3.91 -27.61 36.17
CA LEU A 11 3.42 -26.23 36.35
C LEU A 11 3.23 -25.94 37.84
N GLY A 12 4.08 -25.08 38.39
CA GLY A 12 3.90 -24.55 39.74
C GLY A 12 2.93 -23.38 39.74
N LEU A 13 1.74 -23.57 40.31
CA LEU A 13 0.77 -22.52 40.62
C LEU A 13 1.22 -21.75 41.87
N ILE A 14 1.63 -20.50 41.72
CA ILE A 14 1.86 -19.60 42.83
C ILE A 14 0.60 -18.74 43.00
N TRP A 15 -0.17 -19.02 44.05
CA TRP A 15 -1.26 -18.19 44.54
C TRP A 15 -0.67 -17.08 45.40
N PHE A 16 -0.74 -15.84 44.98
CA PHE A 16 -0.55 -14.69 45.81
C PHE A 16 -1.93 -14.14 46.27
N SER A 17 -2.35 -14.49 47.49
CA SER A 17 -3.42 -13.83 48.18
C SER A 17 -2.84 -12.60 48.86
N GLY A 18 -2.99 -11.42 48.28
CA GLY A 18 -2.66 -10.15 48.88
C GLY A 18 -3.94 -9.39 49.23
N CYS A 19 -4.42 -9.51 50.50
CA CYS A 19 -5.42 -8.62 51.06
C CYS A 19 -4.74 -7.27 51.37
N GLY A 20 -4.91 -6.29 50.47
CA GLY A 20 -4.51 -4.90 50.73
C GLY A 20 -5.69 -4.09 51.25
N TYR A 21 -5.60 -3.61 52.52
CA TYR A 21 -6.51 -2.67 53.13
C TYR A 21 -6.55 -1.36 52.30
N ILE A 22 -7.71 -1.03 51.74
CA ILE A 22 -7.95 0.26 51.08
C ILE A 22 -8.27 1.27 52.20
N LYS A 23 -7.31 2.15 52.47
CA LYS A 23 -7.51 3.34 53.27
C LYS A 23 -8.26 4.37 52.40
N GLN A 24 -9.51 4.62 52.73
CA GLN A 24 -10.35 5.61 52.06
C GLN A 24 -9.82 7.01 52.46
N THR A 25 -9.03 7.64 51.61
CA THR A 25 -8.68 9.05 51.70
C THR A 25 -9.71 9.83 50.87
N ASN A 26 -10.43 10.73 51.55
CA ASN A 26 -11.26 11.75 50.90
C ASN A 26 -10.38 12.57 49.95
N ILE A 27 -10.59 12.41 48.66
CA ILE A 27 -10.01 13.29 47.65
C ILE A 27 -11.08 14.35 47.38
N GLU A 28 -10.82 15.58 47.87
CA GLU A 28 -11.50 16.79 47.43
C GLU A 28 -11.49 16.80 45.88
N SER A 29 -12.68 16.98 45.31
CA SER A 29 -12.86 17.19 43.86
C SER A 29 -12.17 18.51 43.45
N LYS A 30 -10.91 18.41 43.06
CA LYS A 30 -10.21 19.45 42.35
C LYS A 30 -10.63 19.31 40.89
N ASP A 31 -11.37 20.29 40.39
CA ASP A 31 -11.71 20.41 38.97
C ASP A 31 -10.43 20.25 38.14
N ILE A 32 -10.24 19.05 37.59
CA ILE A 32 -9.25 18.83 36.57
C ILE A 32 -9.88 19.40 35.30
N ALA A 33 -9.52 20.65 35.01
CA ALA A 33 -9.71 21.17 33.66
C ALA A 33 -8.98 20.20 32.72
N PHE A 34 -9.75 19.40 32.00
CA PHE A 34 -9.27 18.64 30.86
C PHE A 34 -8.83 19.70 29.84
N SER A 35 -7.53 19.98 29.81
CA SER A 35 -6.97 20.68 28.69
C SER A 35 -7.23 19.74 27.50
N GLU A 36 -8.06 20.17 26.54
CA GLU A 36 -8.07 19.65 25.22
C GLU A 36 -6.62 19.82 24.70
N GLU A 37 -5.77 18.82 24.93
CA GLU A 37 -4.57 18.67 24.12
C GLU A 37 -5.08 18.56 22.70
N GLU A 38 -4.82 19.61 21.93
CA GLU A 38 -4.96 19.59 20.47
C GLU A 38 -4.35 18.28 20.00
N THR A 39 -5.20 17.36 19.57
CA THR A 39 -4.80 16.20 18.78
C THR A 39 -4.30 16.80 17.47
N LYS A 40 -3.05 17.27 17.48
CA LYS A 40 -2.33 17.63 16.27
C LYS A 40 -2.32 16.34 15.45
N SER A 41 -3.20 16.26 14.45
CA SER A 41 -3.17 15.16 13.48
C SER A 41 -1.74 15.10 12.98
N ILE A 42 -1.05 13.99 13.28
CA ILE A 42 0.27 13.74 12.71
C ILE A 42 -0.01 13.51 11.24
N GLN A 43 0.18 14.56 10.45
CA GLN A 43 0.04 14.52 9.01
C GLN A 43 1.24 13.72 8.51
N SER A 44 0.99 12.72 7.65
CA SER A 44 2.06 11.96 7.02
C SER A 44 2.87 12.87 6.10
N ASP A 45 4.19 12.78 6.16
CA ASP A 45 5.08 13.49 5.24
C ASP A 45 4.88 13.08 3.78
N TYR A 46 4.14 11.99 3.56
CA TYR A 46 3.92 11.37 2.24
C TYR A 46 2.50 11.55 1.68
N GLU A 47 1.65 12.39 2.26
CA GLU A 47 0.28 12.62 1.77
C GLU A 47 0.21 13.02 0.29
N ASN A 48 1.23 13.71 -0.21
CA ASN A 48 1.31 14.12 -1.61
C ASN A 48 1.40 12.93 -2.58
N TYR A 49 1.73 11.75 -2.09
CA TYR A 49 1.82 10.54 -2.92
C TYR A 49 0.53 9.72 -2.92
N ILE A 50 -0.45 10.05 -2.11
CA ILE A 50 -1.76 9.37 -2.12
C ILE A 50 -2.43 9.56 -3.49
N GLY A 51 -2.97 8.45 -4.03
CA GLY A 51 -3.65 8.41 -5.31
C GLY A 51 -3.02 7.45 -6.30
N THR A 52 -3.35 7.59 -7.58
CA THR A 52 -2.89 6.70 -8.64
C THR A 52 -1.71 7.30 -9.39
N TRP A 53 -0.71 6.49 -9.65
CA TRP A 53 0.53 6.79 -10.36
C TRP A 53 0.70 5.78 -11.49
N SER A 54 1.13 6.20 -12.66
CA SER A 54 1.25 5.31 -13.81
C SER A 54 2.47 5.64 -14.67
N GLU A 55 2.87 4.70 -15.51
CA GLU A 55 3.88 4.98 -16.54
C GLU A 55 3.35 6.07 -17.48
N GLU A 56 4.14 7.14 -17.67
CA GLU A 56 3.78 8.29 -18.52
C GLU A 56 2.50 9.04 -18.10
N GLY A 57 2.02 8.87 -16.86
CA GLY A 57 0.78 9.50 -16.39
C GLY A 57 -0.48 9.00 -17.11
N LYS A 58 -0.45 7.79 -17.63
CA LYS A 58 -1.60 7.17 -18.32
C LYS A 58 -2.78 6.97 -17.39
N SER A 59 -4.00 7.12 -17.91
CA SER A 59 -5.20 6.70 -17.22
C SER A 59 -5.31 5.18 -17.13
N HIS A 60 -6.06 4.68 -16.16
CA HIS A 60 -6.35 3.25 -16.04
C HIS A 60 -6.95 2.67 -17.33
N GLU A 61 -7.84 3.40 -17.99
CA GLU A 61 -8.43 2.98 -19.26
C GLU A 61 -7.37 2.81 -20.36
N SER A 62 -6.42 3.75 -20.47
CA SER A 62 -5.31 3.65 -21.41
C SER A 62 -4.43 2.42 -21.13
N ILE A 63 -4.16 2.12 -19.85
CA ILE A 63 -3.37 0.95 -19.46
C ILE A 63 -4.06 -0.34 -19.87
N ILE A 64 -5.38 -0.46 -19.69
CA ILE A 64 -6.14 -1.64 -20.10
C ILE A 64 -6.04 -1.90 -21.62
N TYR A 65 -6.06 -0.86 -22.45
CA TYR A 65 -6.05 -1.00 -23.90
C TYR A 65 -4.65 -1.02 -24.52
N GLU A 66 -3.74 -0.22 -23.99
CA GLU A 66 -2.42 0.03 -24.56
C GLU A 66 -1.29 -0.68 -23.81
N GLY A 67 -1.60 -1.24 -22.66
CA GLY A 67 -0.61 -1.76 -21.73
C GLY A 67 0.08 -0.66 -20.93
N GLY A 68 0.77 -1.09 -19.91
CA GLY A 68 1.48 -0.21 -18.95
C GLY A 68 1.35 -0.69 -17.53
N THR A 69 1.80 0.16 -16.61
CA THR A 69 1.80 -0.13 -15.19
C THR A 69 1.23 1.04 -14.41
N GLU A 70 0.40 0.73 -13.43
CA GLU A 70 -0.13 1.70 -12.46
C GLU A 70 0.09 1.23 -11.03
N PHE A 71 0.14 2.18 -10.12
CA PHE A 71 0.32 1.98 -8.71
C PHE A 71 -0.65 2.86 -7.92
N SER A 72 -1.61 2.25 -7.26
CA SER A 72 -2.51 2.93 -6.34
C SER A 72 -1.86 3.00 -4.97
N VAL A 73 -1.88 4.18 -4.35
CA VAL A 73 -1.19 4.49 -3.10
C VAL A 73 -2.15 5.06 -2.08
N GLU A 74 -2.23 4.42 -0.92
CA GLU A 74 -2.84 4.92 0.30
C GLU A 74 -1.77 4.94 1.39
N ILE A 75 -1.70 6.00 2.18
CA ILE A 75 -0.70 6.15 3.24
C ILE A 75 -1.39 6.55 4.53
N THR A 76 -1.11 5.80 5.60
CA THR A 76 -1.62 6.08 6.94
C THR A 76 -0.79 7.15 7.65
N SER A 77 -1.30 7.66 8.78
CA SER A 77 -0.58 8.62 9.64
C SER A 77 0.74 8.09 10.18
N ASP A 78 0.93 6.77 10.19
CA ASP A 78 2.16 6.11 10.68
C ASP A 78 3.16 5.83 9.56
N ASN A 79 2.96 6.45 8.37
CA ASN A 79 3.74 6.20 7.16
C ASN A 79 3.70 4.73 6.68
N GLU A 80 2.61 4.03 6.98
CA GLU A 80 2.34 2.72 6.40
C GLU A 80 1.72 2.89 5.02
N LEU A 81 2.36 2.32 4.02
CA LEU A 81 1.88 2.23 2.64
C LEU A 81 0.95 1.03 2.50
N ASN A 82 -0.26 1.27 2.01
CA ASN A 82 -1.13 0.27 1.41
C ASN A 82 -1.17 0.56 -0.09
N GLY A 83 -0.56 -0.29 -0.88
CA GLY A 83 -0.40 -0.10 -2.31
C GLY A 83 -0.95 -1.26 -3.12
N TYR A 84 -1.34 -0.97 -4.35
CA TYR A 84 -1.72 -1.98 -5.33
C TYR A 84 -1.01 -1.69 -6.65
N LEU A 85 -0.07 -2.56 -7.02
CA LEU A 85 0.69 -2.47 -8.25
C LEU A 85 0.06 -3.38 -9.29
N TYR A 86 -0.34 -2.80 -10.42
CA TYR A 86 -0.96 -3.49 -11.54
C TYR A 86 -0.16 -3.23 -12.81
N SER A 87 0.13 -4.27 -13.57
CA SER A 87 0.83 -4.17 -14.85
C SER A 87 0.09 -4.98 -15.92
N GLN A 88 -0.17 -4.38 -17.07
CA GLN A 88 -0.84 -5.03 -18.18
C GLN A 88 0.02 -5.02 -19.43
N GLN A 89 0.03 -6.14 -20.14
CA GLN A 89 0.68 -6.26 -21.43
C GLN A 89 -0.27 -5.84 -22.55
N GLU A 90 0.21 -4.95 -23.41
CA GLU A 90 -0.48 -4.56 -24.64
C GLU A 90 -0.90 -5.79 -25.47
N ILE A 91 -2.04 -5.70 -26.16
CA ILE A 91 -2.55 -6.70 -27.13
C ILE A 91 -2.99 -8.03 -26.47
N SER A 92 -2.20 -8.61 -25.58
CA SER A 92 -2.50 -9.94 -25.00
C SER A 92 -3.54 -9.91 -23.90
N GLY A 93 -3.76 -8.75 -23.27
CA GLY A 93 -4.61 -8.58 -22.10
C GLY A 93 -4.09 -9.33 -20.85
N ARG A 94 -2.84 -9.81 -20.87
CA ARG A 94 -2.22 -10.40 -19.67
C ARG A 94 -1.93 -9.33 -18.65
N PHE A 95 -2.21 -9.62 -17.39
CA PHE A 95 -1.90 -8.70 -16.30
C PHE A 95 -1.17 -9.42 -15.17
N ALA A 96 -0.44 -8.66 -14.38
CA ALA A 96 0.21 -9.06 -13.15
C ALA A 96 -0.11 -8.03 -12.08
N GLU A 97 -0.24 -8.48 -10.81
CA GLU A 97 -0.69 -7.64 -9.72
C GLU A 97 -0.04 -8.02 -8.40
N ILE A 98 0.22 -7.03 -7.55
CA ILE A 98 0.77 -7.22 -6.20
C ILE A 98 0.09 -6.25 -5.24
N ASP A 99 -0.51 -6.79 -4.17
CA ASP A 99 -0.91 -6.03 -2.98
C ASP A 99 0.32 -5.79 -2.11
N ILE A 100 0.52 -4.54 -1.66
CA ILE A 100 1.72 -4.09 -0.97
C ILE A 100 1.34 -3.48 0.37
N ILE A 101 1.94 -3.97 1.46
CA ILE A 101 1.86 -3.33 2.78
C ILE A 101 3.27 -3.21 3.31
N CYS A 102 3.79 -1.98 3.42
CA CYS A 102 5.12 -1.74 3.97
C CYS A 102 5.18 -0.38 4.67
N ARG A 103 6.19 -0.20 5.51
CA ARG A 103 6.45 1.08 6.15
C ARG A 103 7.42 1.89 5.32
N ILE A 104 7.11 3.17 5.12
CA ILE A 104 8.00 4.11 4.45
C ILE A 104 8.98 4.66 5.48
N GLU A 105 10.27 4.50 5.23
CA GLU A 105 11.38 5.03 6.03
C GLU A 105 12.33 5.80 5.11
N ASP A 106 12.61 7.05 5.44
CA ASP A 106 13.50 7.93 4.66
C ASP A 106 13.17 8.03 3.15
N GLY A 107 11.88 7.97 2.81
CA GLY A 107 11.41 8.06 1.42
C GLY A 107 11.44 6.75 0.65
N GLU A 108 11.66 5.64 1.32
CA GLU A 108 11.80 4.32 0.70
C GLU A 108 11.02 3.24 1.45
N CYS A 109 10.61 2.18 0.76
CA CYS A 109 10.20 0.94 1.40
C CYS A 109 10.55 -0.28 0.56
N TYR A 110 10.62 -1.45 1.22
CA TYR A 110 10.92 -2.74 0.63
C TYR A 110 9.77 -3.69 0.89
N TYR A 111 9.31 -4.36 -0.15
CA TYR A 111 8.24 -5.34 -0.05
C TYR A 111 8.58 -6.64 -0.75
N PRO A 112 8.83 -7.75 -0.03
CA PRO A 112 9.02 -9.06 -0.64
C PRO A 112 7.69 -9.60 -1.14
N PHE A 113 7.63 -10.01 -2.40
CA PHE A 113 6.47 -10.69 -2.97
C PHE A 113 6.82 -12.12 -3.38
N SER A 114 5.87 -13.01 -3.30
CA SER A 114 6.03 -14.43 -3.65
C SER A 114 5.21 -14.87 -4.84
N ASP A 115 4.30 -14.03 -5.31
CA ASP A 115 3.46 -14.25 -6.48
C ASP A 115 2.97 -12.89 -7.00
N ASP A 116 3.01 -12.71 -8.31
CA ASP A 116 2.46 -11.55 -9.04
C ASP A 116 1.31 -11.98 -9.98
N GLY A 117 0.68 -13.14 -9.69
CA GLY A 117 -0.31 -13.78 -10.55
C GLY A 117 0.29 -14.75 -11.58
N TRP A 118 1.62 -14.80 -11.69
CA TRP A 118 2.36 -15.68 -12.62
C TRP A 118 3.35 -16.60 -11.91
N GLY A 119 3.32 -16.61 -10.56
CA GLY A 119 4.25 -17.38 -9.73
C GLY A 119 5.65 -16.79 -9.67
N ASN A 120 5.85 -15.56 -10.14
CA ASN A 120 7.12 -14.86 -10.00
C ASN A 120 7.26 -14.34 -8.57
N SER A 121 8.50 -14.17 -8.13
CA SER A 121 8.81 -13.63 -6.81
C SER A 121 9.99 -12.67 -6.86
N GLY A 122 10.13 -11.85 -5.82
CA GLY A 122 11.21 -10.87 -5.73
C GLY A 122 11.01 -9.89 -4.59
N ILE A 123 11.73 -8.79 -4.64
CA ILE A 123 11.61 -7.69 -3.69
C ILE A 123 11.32 -6.41 -4.48
N LEU A 124 10.21 -5.75 -4.18
CA LEU A 124 9.95 -4.40 -4.66
C LEU A 124 10.73 -3.41 -3.81
N TYR A 125 11.56 -2.60 -4.43
CA TYR A 125 12.19 -1.44 -3.83
C TYR A 125 11.49 -0.20 -4.36
N ILE A 126 10.73 0.48 -3.49
CA ILE A 126 9.88 1.61 -3.81
C ILE A 126 10.50 2.87 -3.25
N GLN A 127 10.71 3.87 -4.10
CA GLN A 127 11.29 5.16 -3.77
C GLN A 127 10.30 6.28 -4.09
N PHE A 128 10.07 7.15 -3.11
CA PHE A 128 9.20 8.32 -3.23
C PHE A 128 10.05 9.54 -3.52
N GLU A 129 10.15 9.91 -4.79
CA GLU A 129 10.92 11.06 -5.28
C GLU A 129 9.99 12.22 -5.65
N THR A 130 10.52 13.44 -5.80
CA THR A 130 9.70 14.61 -6.18
C THR A 130 8.94 14.35 -7.47
N ASN A 131 7.59 14.29 -7.38
CA ASN A 131 6.66 14.07 -8.49
C ASN A 131 6.79 12.72 -9.22
N VAL A 132 7.50 11.77 -8.64
CA VAL A 132 7.74 10.44 -9.22
C VAL A 132 7.73 9.39 -8.13
N ILE A 133 7.15 8.22 -8.41
CA ILE A 133 7.40 6.99 -7.64
C ILE A 133 8.20 6.06 -8.53
N LYS A 134 9.36 5.64 -8.05
CA LYS A 134 10.20 4.66 -8.73
C LYS A 134 10.10 3.32 -8.03
N ILE A 135 9.78 2.27 -8.77
CA ILE A 135 9.71 0.90 -8.26
C ILE A 135 10.72 0.06 -9.03
N SER A 136 11.63 -0.59 -8.32
CA SER A 136 12.62 -1.50 -8.90
C SER A 136 12.43 -2.90 -8.33
N VAL A 137 12.48 -3.91 -9.19
CA VAL A 137 12.43 -5.31 -8.76
C VAL A 137 13.84 -5.81 -8.53
N GLN A 138 14.10 -6.33 -7.33
CA GLN A 138 15.37 -6.94 -6.92
C GLN A 138 15.16 -8.44 -6.69
N ASP A 139 16.22 -9.23 -6.82
CA ASP A 139 16.20 -10.68 -6.55
C ASP A 139 15.03 -11.41 -7.26
N PHE A 140 14.72 -10.99 -8.49
CA PHE A 140 13.63 -11.55 -9.27
C PHE A 140 13.87 -13.02 -9.58
N VAL A 141 12.85 -13.85 -9.32
CA VAL A 141 12.81 -15.26 -9.67
C VAL A 141 11.55 -15.53 -10.46
N MET A 142 11.71 -15.97 -11.69
CA MET A 142 10.59 -16.35 -12.56
C MET A 142 9.96 -17.66 -12.06
N GLY A 143 8.64 -17.68 -12.00
CA GLY A 143 7.87 -18.87 -11.60
C GLY A 143 8.11 -20.05 -12.55
N GLU A 144 8.21 -21.26 -12.03
CA GLU A 144 8.45 -22.47 -12.82
C GLU A 144 7.35 -22.72 -13.88
N SER A 145 6.12 -22.31 -13.60
CA SER A 145 4.98 -22.40 -14.52
C SER A 145 4.87 -21.23 -15.50
N ASN A 146 5.63 -20.16 -15.29
CA ASN A 146 5.60 -18.96 -16.13
C ASN A 146 6.39 -19.18 -17.44
N THR A 147 5.73 -19.76 -18.43
CA THR A 147 6.34 -19.95 -19.76
C THR A 147 6.27 -18.70 -20.65
N SER A 148 5.56 -17.68 -20.22
CA SER A 148 5.36 -16.44 -21.00
C SER A 148 6.47 -15.42 -20.79
N GLY A 149 7.19 -15.50 -19.67
CA GLY A 149 8.14 -14.49 -19.24
C GLY A 149 7.50 -13.16 -18.85
N PHE A 150 6.16 -13.12 -18.69
CA PHE A 150 5.43 -11.92 -18.27
C PHE A 150 5.36 -11.84 -16.74
N GLY A 151 5.34 -10.61 -16.21
CA GLY A 151 5.21 -10.35 -14.78
C GLY A 151 5.75 -8.98 -14.39
N ILE A 152 5.87 -8.76 -13.09
CA ILE A 152 6.46 -7.56 -12.51
C ILE A 152 7.96 -7.83 -12.30
N ASP A 153 8.79 -7.45 -13.29
CA ASP A 153 10.17 -7.91 -13.41
C ASP A 153 11.21 -6.81 -13.68
N ARG A 154 10.78 -5.54 -13.78
CA ARG A 154 11.64 -4.43 -14.23
C ARG A 154 11.58 -3.21 -13.28
N THR A 155 12.22 -2.14 -13.70
CA THR A 155 12.07 -0.83 -13.05
C THR A 155 10.95 -0.06 -13.72
N TYR A 156 10.08 0.52 -12.91
CA TYR A 156 8.96 1.36 -13.30
C TYR A 156 9.21 2.78 -12.79
N ILE A 157 8.94 3.76 -13.62
CA ILE A 157 8.98 5.19 -13.25
C ILE A 157 7.56 5.72 -13.47
N LEU A 158 6.90 6.06 -12.36
CA LEU A 158 5.49 6.39 -12.35
C LEU A 158 5.29 7.86 -12.01
N SER A 159 4.44 8.53 -12.76
CA SER A 159 3.99 9.91 -12.51
C SER A 159 2.50 9.95 -12.23
N LYS A 160 2.01 11.01 -11.59
CA LYS A 160 0.56 11.18 -11.44
C LYS A 160 -0.08 11.36 -12.80
N GLU A 161 -1.31 10.82 -12.93
CA GLU A 161 -2.17 11.12 -14.07
C GLU A 161 -2.27 12.65 -14.19
N GLU A 162 -1.94 13.21 -15.37
CA GLU A 162 -2.18 14.60 -15.63
C GLU A 162 -3.69 14.83 -15.63
N ALA A 163 -4.19 15.61 -14.68
CA ALA A 163 -5.59 16.00 -14.67
C ALA A 163 -5.90 16.64 -16.03
N ASN A 164 -6.60 15.91 -16.88
CA ASN A 164 -6.98 16.35 -18.21
C ASN A 164 -7.74 17.68 -18.09
N GLN A 165 -7.04 18.80 -18.25
CA GLN A 165 -7.65 20.15 -18.32
C GLN A 165 -8.47 20.34 -19.60
N ASN A 166 -8.62 19.30 -20.40
CA ASN A 166 -9.44 19.28 -21.62
C ASN A 166 -10.72 18.45 -21.45
N SER A 167 -11.49 18.66 -20.38
CA SER A 167 -12.94 18.53 -20.53
C SER A 167 -13.37 19.72 -21.40
N THR A 168 -13.23 19.60 -22.71
CA THR A 168 -13.91 20.47 -23.67
C THR A 168 -15.38 20.42 -23.28
N GLU A 169 -15.83 21.54 -22.74
CA GLU A 169 -17.22 21.94 -22.62
C GLU A 169 -17.90 21.54 -23.94
N TYR A 170 -18.65 20.46 -23.91
CA TYR A 170 -19.44 20.02 -25.07
C TYR A 170 -20.58 21.04 -25.16
N ASP A 171 -20.27 22.10 -25.94
CA ASP A 171 -21.19 23.19 -26.21
C ASP A 171 -22.43 22.62 -26.91
N GLY A 172 -23.56 22.61 -26.17
CA GLY A 172 -24.83 22.02 -26.56
C GLY A 172 -25.58 22.79 -27.68
N GLU A 173 -24.90 23.53 -28.56
CA GLU A 173 -25.53 24.39 -29.57
C GLU A 173 -25.71 23.78 -30.97
N GLN A 174 -25.43 22.51 -31.22
CA GLN A 174 -25.63 21.92 -32.55
C GLN A 174 -26.90 21.08 -32.74
N LYS A 175 -27.93 21.20 -31.90
CA LYS A 175 -29.15 20.42 -32.04
C LYS A 175 -30.32 21.14 -32.73
N GLU A 176 -30.20 22.37 -33.16
CA GLU A 176 -31.30 23.12 -33.76
C GLU A 176 -31.27 23.31 -35.30
N GLN A 177 -30.28 22.76 -36.02
CA GLN A 177 -30.23 22.95 -37.49
C GLN A 177 -30.62 21.73 -38.34
N LEU A 178 -31.20 20.68 -37.78
CA LEU A 178 -31.61 19.48 -38.55
C LEU A 178 -33.11 19.27 -38.58
N LEU A 179 -33.94 20.28 -38.25
CA LEU A 179 -35.42 20.23 -38.35
C LEU A 179 -36.01 21.42 -39.11
N GLN A 180 -35.41 21.78 -40.25
CA GLN A 180 -36.07 22.62 -41.27
C GLN A 180 -36.04 21.93 -42.63
#